data_1925c4ac975f9adac5a11e6882645ae3
#
_entry.id   1925c4ac975f9adac5a11e6882645ae3
#
_cell.length_a   1.000
_cell.length_b   1.000
_cell.length_c   1.000
_cell.angle_alpha   90.00
_cell.angle_beta   90.00
_cell.angle_gamma   90.00
#
_symmetry.space_group_name_H-M   'P 1'
#
loop_
_entity.id
_entity.type
_entity.pdbx_description
1 polymer ?
#
loop_
_entity_poly.entity_id
_entity_poly.type
_entity_poly.pdbx_seq_one_letter_code
_entity_poly.pdbx_strand_id
1 'polypeptide(L)'
;AFWKTDGINTKDFLHALEAEWAPAVVLADGVKGLILNQADIDSGERWDLGGPRGRMADAVVAIWLTDSTVHMLKQQLAVRDDIELGSLPIPQSVERLAVWLVSEHEPKPYRRDWLDGEPSPGIKLITLMRPAEGLVLADCARYWVNQHTSLALRVHVGLWHYVQNVVAQEAGLETGDVFGLAELHFRSRESLREERYDSEEGRRSVRADTPNFMSAEQSQGGYFTERIVRTPLALE
;
A
#
# COMPACT_ATOMS: atom_id res chain seq x y z
N ALA A 1 4.90 4.41 -4.22
CA ALA A 1 4.93 5.20 -2.98
C ALA A 1 5.71 6.48 -3.22
N PHE A 2 5.27 7.57 -2.62
CA PHE A 2 5.84 8.91 -2.77
C PHE A 2 6.39 9.41 -1.44
N TRP A 3 7.60 9.95 -1.47
CA TRP A 3 8.19 10.74 -0.39
C TRP A 3 8.39 12.15 -0.90
N LYS A 4 7.84 13.11 -0.18
CA LYS A 4 7.93 14.53 -0.54
C LYS A 4 9.35 15.08 -0.34
N THR A 5 9.67 16.10 -1.09
CA THR A 5 10.90 16.88 -0.93
C THR A 5 10.98 17.51 0.47
N ASP A 6 12.17 17.46 1.07
CA ASP A 6 12.42 18.12 2.34
C ASP A 6 12.10 19.63 2.29
N GLY A 7 11.52 20.13 3.38
CA GLY A 7 11.09 21.55 3.47
C GLY A 7 9.68 21.82 2.94
N ILE A 8 9.06 20.93 2.17
CA ILE A 8 7.66 21.07 1.76
C ILE A 8 6.76 20.69 2.93
N ASN A 9 5.72 21.48 3.19
CA ASN A 9 4.72 21.16 4.20
C ASN A 9 3.94 19.89 3.78
N THR A 10 3.75 18.95 4.69
CA THR A 10 3.10 17.67 4.36
C THR A 10 1.62 17.86 3.98
N LYS A 11 0.88 18.77 4.62
CA LYS A 11 -0.52 19.02 4.26
C LYS A 11 -0.64 19.63 2.86
N ASP A 12 0.25 20.55 2.52
CA ASP A 12 0.26 21.17 1.19
C ASP A 12 0.61 20.13 0.12
N PHE A 13 1.59 19.25 0.40
CA PHE A 13 1.96 18.15 -0.49
C PHE A 13 0.77 17.20 -0.73
N LEU A 14 0.11 16.75 0.34
CA LEU A 14 -1.02 15.82 0.24
C LEU A 14 -2.22 16.47 -0.48
N HIS A 15 -2.45 17.77 -0.23
CA HIS A 15 -3.49 18.53 -0.92
C HIS A 15 -3.20 18.65 -2.43
N ALA A 16 -1.96 18.93 -2.82
CA ALA A 16 -1.57 18.98 -4.23
C ALA A 16 -1.73 17.63 -4.93
N LEU A 17 -1.41 16.52 -4.25
CA LEU A 17 -1.68 15.17 -4.79
C LEU A 17 -3.16 14.94 -5.06
N GLU A 18 -4.02 15.37 -4.15
CA GLU A 18 -5.47 15.18 -4.25
C GLU A 18 -6.11 16.12 -5.27
N ALA A 19 -5.79 17.43 -5.21
CA ALA A 19 -6.48 18.47 -5.98
C ALA A 19 -5.96 18.62 -7.41
N GLU A 20 -4.69 18.31 -7.66
CA GLU A 20 -4.04 18.58 -8.94
C GLU A 20 -3.57 17.30 -9.63
N TRP A 21 -2.79 16.48 -8.91
CA TRP A 21 -2.12 15.32 -9.50
C TRP A 21 -3.10 14.17 -9.81
N ALA A 22 -3.92 13.76 -8.87
CA ALA A 22 -4.82 12.62 -9.04
C ALA A 22 -5.85 12.84 -10.16
N PRO A 23 -6.48 14.04 -10.30
CA PRO A 23 -7.33 14.34 -11.45
C PRO A 23 -6.61 14.26 -12.79
N ALA A 24 -5.35 14.69 -12.87
CA ALA A 24 -4.55 14.58 -14.09
C ALA A 24 -4.24 13.12 -14.45
N VAL A 25 -3.90 12.29 -13.45
CA VAL A 25 -3.58 10.87 -13.66
C VAL A 25 -4.79 10.08 -14.16
N VAL A 26 -5.98 10.30 -13.61
CA VAL A 26 -7.18 9.56 -14.07
C VAL A 26 -7.58 9.88 -15.51
N LEU A 27 -7.09 11.01 -16.06
CA LEU A 27 -7.31 11.39 -17.46
C LEU A 27 -6.25 10.83 -18.39
N ALA A 28 -5.15 10.27 -17.86
CA ALA A 28 -4.09 9.71 -18.68
C ALA A 28 -4.55 8.42 -19.37
N ASP A 29 -4.04 8.23 -20.60
CA ASP A 29 -4.36 7.06 -21.39
C ASP A 29 -3.95 5.76 -20.69
N GLY A 30 -4.83 4.78 -20.72
CA GLY A 30 -4.59 3.46 -20.13
C GLY A 30 -4.83 3.36 -18.62
N VAL A 31 -5.18 4.45 -17.93
CA VAL A 31 -5.54 4.40 -16.50
C VAL A 31 -7.00 3.95 -16.35
N LYS A 32 -7.19 2.84 -15.63
CA LYS A 32 -8.49 2.20 -15.38
C LYS A 32 -9.03 2.43 -13.98
N GLY A 33 -8.16 2.73 -13.03
CA GLY A 33 -8.52 3.00 -11.64
C GLY A 33 -7.41 3.73 -10.91
N LEU A 34 -7.75 4.44 -9.85
CA LEU A 34 -6.81 5.19 -9.02
C LEU A 34 -7.32 5.26 -7.58
N ILE A 35 -6.50 4.79 -6.66
CA ILE A 35 -6.69 4.96 -5.22
C ILE A 35 -5.49 5.73 -4.66
N LEU A 36 -5.78 6.80 -3.94
CA LEU A 36 -4.80 7.62 -3.24
C LEU A 36 -4.89 7.32 -1.74
N ASN A 37 -3.82 6.79 -1.17
CA ASN A 37 -3.65 6.63 0.27
C ASN A 37 -2.68 7.71 0.76
N GLN A 38 -3.16 8.60 1.61
CA GLN A 38 -2.42 9.73 2.17
C GLN A 38 -2.00 9.43 3.61
N ALA A 39 -0.74 9.65 3.95
CA ALA A 39 -0.25 9.39 5.29
C ALA A 39 -1.08 10.15 6.34
N ASP A 40 -1.52 9.43 7.35
CA ASP A 40 -2.28 10.00 8.46
C ASP A 40 -1.33 10.70 9.45
N ILE A 41 -1.21 12.01 9.29
CA ILE A 41 -0.30 12.85 10.06
C ILE A 41 -0.89 13.36 11.38
N ASP A 42 -2.20 13.26 11.52
CA ASP A 42 -2.93 13.86 12.64
C ASP A 42 -3.33 12.83 13.73
N SER A 43 -3.22 11.52 13.45
CA SER A 43 -3.73 10.48 14.36
C SER A 43 -2.91 10.27 15.62
N GLY A 44 -1.61 10.56 15.58
CA GLY A 44 -0.68 10.13 16.63
C GLY A 44 -0.47 8.61 16.71
N GLU A 45 -1.14 7.83 15.86
CA GLU A 45 -0.95 6.38 15.78
C GLU A 45 0.46 6.05 15.32
N ARG A 46 1.06 5.01 15.93
CA ARG A 46 2.42 4.60 15.62
C ARG A 46 2.45 3.15 15.14
N TRP A 47 3.33 2.89 14.18
CA TRP A 47 3.67 1.53 13.78
C TRP A 47 4.27 0.77 14.97
N ASP A 48 3.70 -0.38 15.33
CA ASP A 48 4.01 -1.11 16.56
C ASP A 48 4.71 -2.48 16.35
N LEU A 49 4.95 -2.89 15.11
CA LEU A 49 5.60 -4.17 14.81
C LEU A 49 7.14 -4.10 14.79
N GLY A 50 7.72 -2.95 15.10
CA GLY A 50 9.15 -2.71 14.92
C GLY A 50 9.44 -2.11 13.55
N GLY A 51 10.67 -2.24 13.07
CA GLY A 51 11.11 -1.68 11.81
C GLY A 51 11.74 -0.30 11.94
N PRO A 52 12.25 0.25 10.82
CA PRO A 52 12.93 1.53 10.81
C PRO A 52 12.06 2.65 11.36
N ARG A 53 12.63 3.49 12.21
CA ARG A 53 11.93 4.69 12.70
C ARG A 53 11.77 5.67 11.53
N GLY A 54 10.55 6.14 11.34
CA GLY A 54 10.24 7.13 10.33
C GLY A 54 8.92 6.81 9.61
N ARG A 55 8.51 7.74 8.76
CA ARG A 55 7.32 7.56 7.94
C ARG A 55 7.64 6.60 6.78
N MET A 56 6.79 5.59 6.58
CA MET A 56 6.92 4.67 5.46
C MET A 56 6.94 5.42 4.12
N ALA A 57 5.97 6.29 3.89
CA ALA A 57 5.84 7.19 2.74
C ALA A 57 4.89 8.33 3.12
N ASP A 58 4.90 9.43 2.36
CA ASP A 58 3.90 10.49 2.51
C ASP A 58 2.60 10.13 1.79
N ALA A 59 2.68 9.37 0.69
CA ALA A 59 1.51 8.79 0.02
C ALA A 59 1.84 7.43 -0.60
N VAL A 60 0.84 6.55 -0.65
CA VAL A 60 0.86 5.29 -1.39
C VAL A 60 -0.28 5.31 -2.39
N VAL A 61 0.03 5.08 -3.65
CA VAL A 61 -0.94 5.18 -4.74
C VAL A 61 -1.05 3.85 -5.44
N ALA A 62 -2.26 3.35 -5.60
CA ALA A 62 -2.56 2.20 -6.45
C ALA A 62 -3.19 2.68 -7.76
N ILE A 63 -2.63 2.22 -8.89
CA ILE A 63 -3.08 2.58 -10.23
C ILE A 63 -3.35 1.30 -11.00
N TRP A 64 -4.55 1.14 -11.50
CA TRP A 64 -4.91 0.06 -12.43
C TRP A 64 -4.74 0.54 -13.87
N LEU A 65 -4.03 -0.25 -14.65
CA LEU A 65 -3.63 0.11 -16.01
C LEU A 65 -4.14 -0.95 -17.01
N THR A 66 -4.28 -0.56 -18.26
CA THR A 66 -4.49 -1.54 -19.34
C THR A 66 -3.25 -2.42 -19.54
N ASP A 67 -3.43 -3.64 -20.05
CA ASP A 67 -2.32 -4.57 -20.33
C ASP A 67 -1.26 -3.97 -21.25
N SER A 68 -1.66 -3.19 -22.25
CA SER A 68 -0.73 -2.51 -23.15
C SER A 68 0.14 -1.49 -22.41
N THR A 69 -0.45 -0.73 -21.48
CA THR A 69 0.27 0.25 -20.65
C THR A 69 1.21 -0.46 -19.67
N VAL A 70 0.76 -1.55 -19.05
CA VAL A 70 1.61 -2.38 -18.18
C VAL A 70 2.78 -2.96 -18.96
N HIS A 71 2.55 -3.44 -20.20
CA HIS A 71 3.62 -3.97 -21.03
C HIS A 71 4.67 -2.91 -21.38
N MET A 72 4.24 -1.70 -21.75
CA MET A 72 5.16 -0.58 -22.00
C MET A 72 5.96 -0.20 -20.74
N LEU A 73 5.32 -0.12 -19.58
CA LEU A 73 6.01 0.16 -18.32
C LEU A 73 7.05 -0.91 -18.00
N LYS A 74 6.74 -2.19 -18.14
CA LYS A 74 7.71 -3.29 -17.94
C LYS A 74 8.95 -3.14 -18.83
N GLN A 75 8.78 -2.74 -20.08
CA GLN A 75 9.90 -2.50 -20.99
C GLN A 75 10.73 -1.28 -20.59
N GLN A 76 10.09 -0.20 -20.16
CA GLN A 76 10.77 1.02 -19.70
C GLN A 76 11.56 0.76 -18.41
N LEU A 77 10.96 0.07 -17.45
CA LEU A 77 11.57 -0.27 -16.17
C LEU A 77 12.77 -1.23 -16.29
N ALA A 78 12.82 -2.03 -17.35
CA ALA A 78 13.93 -2.94 -17.62
C ALA A 78 15.19 -2.25 -18.19
N VAL A 79 15.09 -1.00 -18.63
CA VAL A 79 16.14 -0.32 -19.44
C VAL A 79 16.75 0.92 -18.77
N ARG A 80 16.17 1.45 -17.67
CA ARG A 80 16.56 2.78 -17.14
C ARG A 80 16.75 2.83 -15.63
N ASP A 81 17.81 3.56 -15.22
CA ASP A 81 18.00 4.04 -13.84
C ASP A 81 17.08 5.25 -13.52
N ASP A 82 16.52 5.92 -14.55
CA ASP A 82 15.58 7.03 -14.40
C ASP A 82 14.17 6.59 -14.77
N ILE A 83 13.25 6.67 -13.82
CA ILE A 83 11.86 6.25 -14.02
C ILE A 83 11.06 7.39 -14.64
N GLU A 84 10.82 7.31 -15.93
CA GLU A 84 9.66 7.93 -16.54
C GLU A 84 8.49 6.94 -16.49
N LEU A 85 7.46 7.22 -15.70
CA LEU A 85 6.24 6.40 -15.65
C LEU A 85 5.39 6.57 -16.94
N GLY A 86 6.05 6.62 -18.09
CA GLY A 86 5.40 6.87 -19.37
C GLY A 86 4.70 8.24 -19.40
N SER A 87 3.40 8.25 -19.69
CA SER A 87 2.58 9.47 -19.68
C SER A 87 2.05 9.87 -18.30
N LEU A 88 2.38 9.12 -17.24
CA LEU A 88 1.94 9.45 -15.89
C LEU A 88 2.81 10.56 -15.30
N PRO A 89 2.23 11.71 -14.95
CA PRO A 89 2.98 12.82 -14.37
C PRO A 89 3.52 12.44 -12.99
N ILE A 90 4.78 12.77 -12.69
CA ILE A 90 5.34 12.70 -11.34
C ILE A 90 5.32 14.12 -10.76
N PRO A 91 4.76 14.33 -9.56
CA PRO A 91 4.77 15.66 -8.95
C PRO A 91 6.22 16.14 -8.71
N GLN A 92 6.53 17.39 -9.05
CA GLN A 92 7.86 17.97 -8.81
C GLN A 92 8.24 18.01 -7.32
N SER A 93 7.23 17.92 -6.45
CA SER A 93 7.40 17.90 -4.99
C SER A 93 7.77 16.51 -4.44
N VAL A 94 7.94 15.50 -5.31
CA VAL A 94 8.38 14.15 -4.93
C VAL A 94 9.90 14.07 -5.03
N GLU A 95 10.56 13.79 -3.92
CA GLU A 95 12.03 13.58 -3.87
C GLU A 95 12.39 12.12 -4.15
N ARG A 96 11.58 11.18 -3.62
CA ARG A 96 11.79 9.76 -3.79
C ARG A 96 10.51 9.07 -4.24
N LEU A 97 10.65 8.18 -5.21
CA LEU A 97 9.59 7.38 -5.79
C LEU A 97 9.95 5.90 -5.75
N ALA A 98 9.03 5.08 -5.27
CA ALA A 98 9.11 3.63 -5.42
C ALA A 98 7.88 3.12 -6.17
N VAL A 99 8.10 2.23 -7.12
CA VAL A 99 7.06 1.64 -7.97
C VAL A 99 7.17 0.12 -7.93
N TRP A 100 6.06 -0.55 -7.75
CA TRP A 100 5.95 -2.01 -7.81
C TRP A 100 4.84 -2.38 -8.80
N LEU A 101 5.11 -3.33 -9.64
CA LEU A 101 4.07 -4.05 -10.35
C LEU A 101 3.61 -5.20 -9.45
N VAL A 102 2.32 -5.26 -9.19
CA VAL A 102 1.76 -6.20 -8.23
C VAL A 102 0.66 -7.06 -8.84
N SER A 103 0.48 -8.24 -8.24
CA SER A 103 -0.75 -9.03 -8.38
C SER A 103 -1.58 -8.79 -7.14
N GLU A 104 -2.78 -8.27 -7.33
CA GLU A 104 -3.69 -7.97 -6.23
C GLU A 104 -4.53 -9.19 -5.86
N HIS A 105 -4.64 -9.47 -4.57
CA HIS A 105 -5.56 -10.42 -3.96
C HIS A 105 -6.40 -9.70 -2.92
N GLU A 106 -7.69 -9.99 -2.87
CA GLU A 106 -8.64 -9.37 -1.94
C GLU A 106 -9.28 -10.44 -1.02
N PRO A 107 -8.56 -10.92 0.02
CA PRO A 107 -9.05 -11.95 0.93
C PRO A 107 -10.29 -11.56 1.71
N LYS A 108 -10.51 -10.26 1.95
CA LYS A 108 -11.70 -9.73 2.60
C LYS A 108 -12.23 -8.54 1.82
N PRO A 109 -13.14 -8.77 0.86
CA PRO A 109 -13.81 -7.70 0.15
C PRO A 109 -14.80 -6.96 1.07
N TYR A 110 -15.11 -5.71 0.72
CA TYR A 110 -16.08 -4.90 1.42
C TYR A 110 -17.14 -4.33 0.46
N ARG A 111 -18.26 -3.93 1.00
CA ARG A 111 -19.27 -3.21 0.23
C ARG A 111 -19.08 -1.71 0.46
N ARG A 112 -18.87 -1.00 -0.63
CA ARG A 112 -18.72 0.43 -0.65
C ARG A 112 -20.09 1.12 -0.82
N ASP A 113 -20.30 2.23 -0.09
CA ASP A 113 -21.53 3.04 -0.12
C ASP A 113 -21.26 4.55 -0.29
N TRP A 114 -20.02 4.93 -0.67
CA TRP A 114 -19.64 6.32 -0.99
C TRP A 114 -19.15 6.42 -2.44
N LEU A 115 -19.15 7.65 -2.99
CA LEU A 115 -18.83 7.92 -4.39
C LEU A 115 -17.31 8.05 -4.61
N ASP A 116 -16.91 7.94 -5.89
CA ASP A 116 -15.55 8.29 -6.30
C ASP A 116 -15.27 9.75 -5.98
N GLY A 117 -14.06 10.02 -5.50
CA GLY A 117 -13.64 11.35 -5.06
C GLY A 117 -14.00 11.69 -3.62
N GLU A 118 -14.87 10.93 -2.95
CA GLU A 118 -15.14 11.10 -1.52
C GLU A 118 -14.07 10.40 -0.67
N PRO A 119 -13.72 10.94 0.53
CA PRO A 119 -12.87 10.24 1.47
C PRO A 119 -13.49 8.91 1.88
N SER A 120 -12.73 7.83 1.79
CA SER A 120 -13.16 6.54 2.35
C SER A 120 -13.24 6.62 3.87
N PRO A 121 -14.30 6.08 4.51
CA PRO A 121 -14.38 6.03 5.96
C PRO A 121 -13.24 5.18 6.54
N GLY A 122 -12.84 5.52 7.77
CA GLY A 122 -11.90 4.70 8.53
C GLY A 122 -10.43 5.04 8.33
N ILE A 123 -9.61 4.03 8.53
CA ILE A 123 -8.15 4.12 8.51
C ILE A 123 -7.53 2.86 7.93
N LYS A 124 -6.54 3.00 7.08
CA LYS A 124 -5.73 1.90 6.57
C LYS A 124 -4.39 1.79 7.28
N LEU A 125 -4.01 0.57 7.58
CA LEU A 125 -2.63 0.21 7.85
C LEU A 125 -2.04 -0.37 6.57
N ILE A 126 -1.01 0.28 6.02
CA ILE A 126 -0.26 -0.24 4.87
C ILE A 126 1.13 -0.65 5.34
N THR A 127 1.55 -1.84 4.93
CA THR A 127 2.85 -2.41 5.29
C THR A 127 3.63 -2.80 4.05
N LEU A 128 4.82 -2.23 3.87
CA LEU A 128 5.84 -2.71 2.94
C LEU A 128 6.58 -3.87 3.60
N MET A 129 6.38 -5.08 3.09
CA MET A 129 6.88 -6.29 3.71
C MET A 129 8.18 -6.74 3.07
N ARG A 130 9.22 -6.89 3.93
CA ARG A 130 10.52 -7.45 3.57
C ARG A 130 10.61 -8.89 4.05
N PRO A 131 11.35 -9.76 3.35
CA PRO A 131 11.44 -11.18 3.68
C PRO A 131 12.02 -11.39 5.09
N ALA A 132 11.61 -12.45 5.74
CA ALA A 132 12.31 -12.96 6.91
C ALA A 132 13.73 -13.42 6.49
N GLU A 133 14.67 -13.34 7.42
CA GLU A 133 16.08 -13.65 7.14
C GLU A 133 16.24 -15.05 6.54
N GLY A 134 16.99 -15.13 5.46
CA GLY A 134 17.28 -16.38 4.75
C GLY A 134 16.14 -16.92 3.87
N LEU A 135 15.00 -16.25 3.80
CA LEU A 135 13.90 -16.69 2.94
C LEU A 135 13.91 -15.99 1.57
N VAL A 136 13.45 -16.72 0.57
CA VAL A 136 13.28 -16.22 -0.80
C VAL A 136 11.96 -15.46 -0.91
N LEU A 137 11.92 -14.34 -1.65
CA LEU A 137 10.74 -13.48 -1.82
C LEU A 137 9.47 -14.25 -2.22
N ALA A 138 9.61 -15.19 -3.17
CA ALA A 138 8.50 -16.02 -3.64
C ALA A 138 7.92 -16.94 -2.54
N ASP A 139 8.77 -17.44 -1.66
CA ASP A 139 8.35 -18.30 -0.54
C ASP A 139 7.63 -17.49 0.53
N CYS A 140 8.13 -16.27 0.81
CA CYS A 140 7.47 -15.32 1.70
C CYS A 140 6.08 -14.95 1.19
N ALA A 141 5.95 -14.58 -0.09
CA ALA A 141 4.68 -14.25 -0.72
C ALA A 141 3.70 -15.43 -0.67
N ARG A 142 4.18 -16.64 -1.01
CA ARG A 142 3.36 -17.86 -0.99
C ARG A 142 2.87 -18.19 0.42
N TYR A 143 3.72 -18.09 1.44
CA TYR A 143 3.34 -18.31 2.84
C TYR A 143 2.29 -17.28 3.27
N TRP A 144 2.54 -16.00 3.01
CA TRP A 144 1.63 -14.91 3.33
C TRP A 144 0.23 -15.13 2.75
N VAL A 145 0.14 -15.41 1.45
CA VAL A 145 -1.14 -15.60 0.76
C VAL A 145 -1.85 -16.88 1.23
N ASN A 146 -1.13 -18.02 1.31
CA ASN A 146 -1.78 -19.31 1.50
C ASN A 146 -1.88 -19.77 2.96
N GLN A 147 -1.04 -19.24 3.86
CA GLN A 147 -1.01 -19.69 5.26
C GLN A 147 -1.43 -18.57 6.22
N HIS A 148 -0.73 -17.42 6.18
CA HIS A 148 -0.99 -16.32 7.10
C HIS A 148 -2.39 -15.73 6.97
N THR A 149 -2.94 -15.65 5.75
CA THR A 149 -4.24 -15.03 5.47
C THR A 149 -5.36 -15.58 6.35
N SER A 150 -5.45 -16.89 6.53
CA SER A 150 -6.50 -17.51 7.35
C SER A 150 -6.38 -17.14 8.83
N LEU A 151 -5.18 -17.02 9.34
CA LEU A 151 -4.92 -16.52 10.69
C LEU A 151 -5.31 -15.05 10.82
N ALA A 152 -4.87 -14.22 9.88
CA ALA A 152 -5.18 -12.78 9.87
C ALA A 152 -6.70 -12.52 9.86
N LEU A 153 -7.45 -13.20 8.98
CA LEU A 153 -8.91 -13.07 8.88
C LEU A 153 -9.64 -13.50 10.15
N ARG A 154 -9.12 -14.50 10.86
CA ARG A 154 -9.72 -14.97 12.11
C ARG A 154 -9.46 -14.01 13.27
N VAL A 155 -8.25 -13.49 13.36
CA VAL A 155 -7.76 -12.73 14.53
C VAL A 155 -8.08 -11.24 14.44
N HIS A 156 -8.04 -10.65 13.25
CA HIS A 156 -8.35 -9.24 13.06
C HIS A 156 -9.86 -9.01 12.93
N VAL A 157 -10.57 -9.03 14.05
CA VAL A 157 -12.05 -9.02 14.09
C VAL A 157 -12.64 -7.69 13.59
N GLY A 158 -11.97 -6.56 13.82
CA GLY A 158 -12.37 -5.24 13.32
C GLY A 158 -11.93 -4.95 11.89
N LEU A 159 -11.20 -5.88 11.25
CA LEU A 159 -10.77 -5.72 9.87
C LEU A 159 -11.99 -5.65 8.94
N TRP A 160 -12.11 -4.57 8.19
CA TRP A 160 -13.23 -4.33 7.30
C TRP A 160 -12.92 -4.73 5.86
N HIS A 161 -11.71 -4.40 5.39
CA HIS A 161 -11.21 -4.71 4.06
C HIS A 161 -9.76 -5.16 4.14
N TYR A 162 -9.38 -6.16 3.36
CA TYR A 162 -8.01 -6.66 3.31
C TYR A 162 -7.57 -6.86 1.87
N VAL A 163 -6.47 -6.22 1.51
CA VAL A 163 -5.82 -6.35 0.20
C VAL A 163 -4.38 -6.82 0.38
N GLN A 164 -3.98 -7.74 -0.48
CA GLN A 164 -2.62 -8.26 -0.58
C GLN A 164 -2.07 -7.96 -1.99
N ASN A 165 -1.16 -7.02 -2.06
CA ASN A 165 -0.44 -6.69 -3.28
C ASN A 165 0.89 -7.46 -3.31
N VAL A 166 0.92 -8.59 -4.02
CA VAL A 166 2.14 -9.41 -4.19
C VAL A 166 3.01 -8.79 -5.27
N VAL A 167 4.25 -8.46 -4.92
CA VAL A 167 5.18 -7.82 -5.85
C VAL A 167 5.63 -8.80 -6.92
N ALA A 168 5.34 -8.47 -8.17
CA ALA A 168 5.77 -9.20 -9.37
C ALA A 168 7.08 -8.64 -9.95
N GLN A 169 7.28 -7.33 -9.83
CA GLN A 169 8.48 -6.63 -10.30
C GLN A 169 8.67 -5.33 -9.53
N GLU A 170 9.86 -5.10 -9.03
CA GLU A 170 10.28 -3.80 -8.50
C GLU A 170 10.74 -2.87 -9.62
N ALA A 171 10.46 -1.58 -9.43
CA ALA A 171 10.98 -0.54 -10.28
C ALA A 171 11.12 0.74 -9.44
N GLY A 172 12.30 1.30 -9.38
CA GLY A 172 12.59 2.52 -8.63
C GLY A 172 13.87 2.41 -7.81
N LEU A 173 14.34 3.57 -7.38
CA LEU A 173 15.56 3.69 -6.59
C LEU A 173 15.28 3.26 -5.13
N GLU A 174 16.16 2.43 -4.57
CA GLU A 174 16.23 2.09 -3.13
C GLU A 174 15.01 1.37 -2.51
N THR A 175 14.25 0.60 -3.29
CA THR A 175 13.08 -0.12 -2.74
C THR A 175 13.46 -1.33 -1.89
N GLY A 176 14.64 -1.90 -2.13
CA GLY A 176 15.10 -3.14 -1.47
C GLY A 176 14.14 -4.32 -1.69
N ASP A 177 14.42 -5.45 -1.09
CA ASP A 177 13.69 -6.70 -1.29
C ASP A 177 12.27 -6.67 -0.69
N VAL A 178 11.32 -5.95 -1.31
CA VAL A 178 9.90 -5.95 -0.92
C VAL A 178 9.19 -7.06 -1.68
N PHE A 179 8.54 -8.00 -0.98
CA PHE A 179 7.77 -9.06 -1.61
C PHE A 179 6.27 -8.76 -1.67
N GLY A 180 5.79 -7.79 -0.90
CA GLY A 180 4.38 -7.43 -0.89
C GLY A 180 4.05 -6.18 -0.10
N LEU A 181 2.86 -5.65 -0.38
CA LEU A 181 2.23 -4.57 0.36
C LEU A 181 0.90 -5.08 0.92
N ALA A 182 0.80 -5.14 2.25
CA ALA A 182 -0.46 -5.49 2.92
C ALA A 182 -1.24 -4.21 3.22
N GLU A 183 -2.54 -4.21 2.91
CA GLU A 183 -3.47 -3.13 3.24
C GLU A 183 -4.58 -3.67 4.13
N LEU A 184 -4.57 -3.27 5.41
CA LEU A 184 -5.58 -3.61 6.38
C LEU A 184 -6.43 -2.37 6.67
N HIS A 185 -7.70 -2.39 6.26
CA HIS A 185 -8.61 -1.27 6.42
C HIS A 185 -9.60 -1.53 7.56
N PHE A 186 -9.70 -0.58 8.47
CA PHE A 186 -10.62 -0.59 9.61
C PHE A 186 -11.63 0.54 9.45
N ARG A 187 -12.89 0.32 9.86
CA ARG A 187 -13.98 1.30 9.69
C ARG A 187 -13.78 2.60 10.47
N SER A 188 -12.98 2.54 11.53
CA SER A 188 -12.66 3.69 12.36
C SER A 188 -11.32 3.50 13.06
N ARG A 189 -10.79 4.57 13.64
CA ARG A 189 -9.61 4.51 14.51
C ARG A 189 -9.88 3.74 15.81
N GLU A 190 -11.11 3.78 16.28
CA GLU A 190 -11.54 3.01 17.45
C GLU A 190 -11.49 1.52 17.15
N SER A 191 -12.09 1.07 16.03
CA SER A 191 -12.03 -0.31 15.58
C SER A 191 -10.57 -0.79 15.37
N LEU A 192 -9.69 0.08 14.84
CA LEU A 192 -8.26 -0.24 14.75
C LEU A 192 -7.61 -0.48 16.11
N ARG A 193 -7.96 0.31 17.14
CA ARG A 193 -7.34 0.20 18.47
C ARG A 193 -7.90 -0.97 19.27
N GLU A 194 -9.21 -1.15 19.25
CA GLU A 194 -9.93 -2.06 20.14
C GLU A 194 -10.17 -3.42 19.52
N GLU A 195 -10.35 -3.48 18.19
CA GLU A 195 -10.74 -4.68 17.45
C GLU A 195 -9.66 -5.16 16.46
N ARG A 196 -8.45 -4.59 16.54
CA ARG A 196 -7.34 -5.05 15.70
C ARG A 196 -7.03 -6.52 15.93
N TYR A 197 -7.23 -6.99 17.15
CA TYR A 197 -7.08 -8.40 17.54
C TYR A 197 -8.30 -8.84 18.35
N ASP A 198 -8.70 -10.08 18.15
CA ASP A 198 -9.79 -10.71 18.93
C ASP A 198 -9.43 -10.89 20.40
N SER A 199 -8.14 -11.06 20.69
CA SER A 199 -7.62 -11.34 22.02
C SER A 199 -6.10 -11.11 22.08
N GLU A 200 -5.55 -11.11 23.30
CA GLU A 200 -4.10 -11.09 23.51
C GLU A 200 -3.44 -12.39 22.99
N GLU A 201 -4.16 -13.52 23.00
CA GLU A 201 -3.68 -14.77 22.41
C GLU A 201 -3.63 -14.69 20.88
N GLY A 202 -4.65 -14.11 20.23
CA GLY A 202 -4.65 -13.83 18.80
C GLY A 202 -3.50 -12.91 18.40
N ARG A 203 -3.26 -11.84 19.18
CA ARG A 203 -2.11 -10.95 18.97
C ARG A 203 -0.78 -11.71 19.04
N ARG A 204 -0.61 -12.59 20.05
CA ARG A 204 0.59 -13.43 20.17
C ARG A 204 0.72 -14.40 19.00
N SER A 205 -0.38 -14.99 18.54
CA SER A 205 -0.38 -15.92 17.42
C SER A 205 0.08 -15.25 16.12
N VAL A 206 -0.42 -14.05 15.82
CA VAL A 206 0.05 -13.26 14.67
C VAL A 206 1.54 -12.92 14.78
N ARG A 207 1.99 -12.48 15.96
CA ARG A 207 3.41 -12.17 16.19
C ARG A 207 4.33 -13.38 16.05
N ALA A 208 3.87 -14.55 16.48
CA ALA A 208 4.64 -15.79 16.36
C ALA A 208 4.67 -16.31 14.91
N ASP A 209 3.63 -16.04 14.13
CA ASP A 209 3.54 -16.45 12.73
C ASP A 209 4.32 -15.53 11.77
N THR A 210 4.39 -14.23 12.07
CA THR A 210 5.05 -13.21 11.24
C THR A 210 6.48 -13.59 10.80
N PRO A 211 7.38 -14.12 11.66
CA PRO A 211 8.75 -14.48 11.25
C PRO A 211 8.84 -15.60 10.20
N ASN A 212 7.76 -16.33 9.94
CA ASN A 212 7.74 -17.37 8.91
C ASN A 212 7.75 -16.80 7.48
N PHE A 213 7.52 -15.50 7.30
CA PHE A 213 7.51 -14.88 5.98
C PHE A 213 8.05 -13.44 5.96
N MET A 214 7.98 -12.70 7.07
CA MET A 214 8.30 -11.28 7.08
C MET A 214 9.25 -10.94 8.22
N SER A 215 10.26 -10.12 7.93
CA SER A 215 11.06 -9.45 8.95
C SER A 215 10.31 -8.21 9.46
N ALA A 216 9.79 -8.28 10.69
CA ALA A 216 9.13 -7.13 11.31
C ALA A 216 10.12 -5.95 11.52
N GLU A 217 11.40 -6.25 11.72
CA GLU A 217 12.44 -5.24 11.95
C GLU A 217 12.79 -4.46 10.68
N GLN A 218 12.80 -5.11 9.53
CA GLN A 218 13.15 -4.50 8.24
C GLN A 218 11.93 -3.94 7.50
N SER A 219 10.72 -4.42 7.81
CA SER A 219 9.48 -3.98 7.19
C SER A 219 9.07 -2.60 7.69
N GLN A 220 8.37 -1.85 6.86
CA GLN A 220 7.89 -0.52 7.17
C GLN A 220 6.38 -0.48 7.09
N GLY A 221 5.74 0.16 8.06
CA GLY A 221 4.30 0.34 8.07
C GLY A 221 3.90 1.78 8.40
N GLY A 222 2.69 2.12 8.02
CA GLY A 222 2.11 3.44 8.30
C GLY A 222 0.60 3.42 8.22
N TYR A 223 0.01 4.44 8.83
CA TYR A 223 -1.42 4.66 8.79
C TYR A 223 -1.78 5.69 7.73
N PHE A 224 -2.85 5.43 6.98
CA PHE A 224 -3.26 6.20 5.82
C PHE A 224 -4.76 6.42 5.83
N THR A 225 -5.17 7.57 5.33
CA THR A 225 -6.54 7.82 4.88
C THR A 225 -6.63 7.52 3.40
N GLU A 226 -7.75 6.92 2.97
CA GLU A 226 -7.96 6.53 1.58
C GLU A 226 -8.92 7.48 0.87
N ARG A 227 -8.65 7.70 -0.42
CA ARG A 227 -9.60 8.26 -1.38
C ARG A 227 -9.58 7.44 -2.66
N ILE A 228 -10.72 6.88 -3.03
CA ILE A 228 -10.91 6.25 -4.33
C ILE A 228 -11.23 7.35 -5.32
N VAL A 229 -10.25 7.73 -6.12
CA VAL A 229 -10.39 8.81 -7.12
C VAL A 229 -11.16 8.32 -8.34
N ARG A 230 -10.88 7.08 -8.75
CA ARG A 230 -11.62 6.33 -9.76
C ARG A 230 -11.67 4.86 -9.36
N THR A 231 -12.88 4.31 -9.26
CA THR A 231 -13.06 2.87 -9.03
C THR A 231 -12.39 2.07 -10.14
N PRO A 232 -11.53 1.09 -9.81
CA PRO A 232 -10.99 0.18 -10.79
C PRO A 232 -12.12 -0.55 -11.50
N LEU A 233 -12.12 -0.49 -12.84
CA LEU A 233 -13.02 -1.31 -13.62
C LEU A 233 -12.54 -2.76 -13.51
N ALA A 234 -13.45 -3.69 -13.20
CA ALA A 234 -13.13 -5.10 -13.24
C ALA A 234 -12.52 -5.41 -14.60
N LEU A 235 -11.35 -6.06 -14.62
CA LEU A 235 -10.76 -6.57 -15.83
C LEU A 235 -11.69 -7.70 -16.30
N GLU A 236 -12.36 -7.50 -17.44
CA GLU A 236 -13.16 -8.53 -18.12
C GLU A 236 -12.25 -9.64 -18.69
#